data_674f253c9c523f6b098cc00ccb621692
#
_entry.id   674f253c9c523f6b098cc00ccb621692
#
_cell.length_a   1.000
_cell.length_b   1.000
_cell.length_c   1.000
_cell.angle_alpha   90.00
_cell.angle_beta   90.00
_cell.angle_gamma   90.00
#
_symmetry.space_group_name_H-M   'P 1'
#
loop_
_entity.id
_entity.type
_entity.pdbx_description
1 polymer ?
#
loop_
_entity_poly.entity_id
_entity_poly.type
_entity_poly.pdbx_seq_one_letter_code
_entity_poly.pdbx_strand_id
1 'polypeptide(L)'
;MERYDYDPARAEQLLDEAGYRRGANGIRFHLTMKTSTDDRARLLAAVLQQQFSRVGIALDLRSNEFATFYSDVTRGAFQLYSLYWIGGNEQPDIFSYVFSTARFPPKGANRGHYSNPRVDALLDDAAQNSDAGQRRTDYVEAQQILARDLPVIDLWYLDTIVVHSKRLMNVVPSPSGEYTFLETAELEN
;
A
#
# COMPACT_ATOMS: atom_id res chain seq x y z
N MET A 1 -14.76 -7.07 -7.09
CA MET A 1 -13.34 -7.10 -6.66
C MET A 1 -13.19 -8.21 -5.64
N GLU A 2 -12.16 -9.01 -5.75
CA GLU A 2 -11.88 -10.08 -4.79
C GLU A 2 -11.60 -9.47 -3.42
N ARG A 3 -12.13 -10.09 -2.36
CA ARG A 3 -12.00 -9.62 -0.99
C ARG A 3 -11.47 -10.74 -0.12
N TYR A 4 -10.49 -10.42 0.69
CA TYR A 4 -9.89 -11.35 1.64
C TYR A 4 -10.25 -10.92 3.05
N ASP A 5 -11.14 -11.67 3.69
CA ASP A 5 -11.44 -11.45 5.10
C ASP A 5 -10.35 -12.07 5.99
N TYR A 6 -10.27 -11.60 7.24
CA TYR A 6 -9.32 -12.16 8.20
C TYR A 6 -9.70 -13.60 8.55
N ASP A 7 -8.98 -14.55 7.98
CA ASP A 7 -9.22 -16.00 8.16
C ASP A 7 -7.89 -16.76 8.37
N PRO A 8 -7.40 -16.85 9.61
CA PRO A 8 -6.17 -17.60 9.90
C PRO A 8 -6.25 -19.09 9.52
N ALA A 9 -7.44 -19.71 9.60
CA ALA A 9 -7.58 -21.12 9.25
C ALA A 9 -7.40 -21.33 7.73
N ARG A 10 -8.00 -20.47 6.92
CA ARG A 10 -7.78 -20.47 5.47
C ARG A 10 -6.34 -20.16 5.11
N ALA A 11 -5.70 -19.24 5.81
CA ALA A 11 -4.28 -18.92 5.61
C ALA A 11 -3.38 -20.14 5.90
N GLU A 12 -3.63 -20.87 6.98
CA GLU A 12 -2.89 -22.11 7.28
C GLU A 12 -3.08 -23.17 6.20
N GLN A 13 -4.31 -23.36 5.72
CA GLN A 13 -4.59 -24.30 4.65
C GLN A 13 -3.82 -23.93 3.37
N LEU A 14 -3.85 -22.65 2.95
CA LEU A 14 -3.13 -22.19 1.77
C LEU A 14 -1.61 -22.37 1.90
N LEU A 15 -1.05 -22.14 3.10
CA LEU A 15 0.37 -22.37 3.37
C LEU A 15 0.73 -23.85 3.27
N ASP A 16 -0.13 -24.75 3.76
CA ASP A 16 0.07 -26.20 3.65
C ASP A 16 -0.06 -26.68 2.21
N GLU A 17 -1.04 -26.18 1.44
CA GLU A 17 -1.21 -26.45 0.02
C GLU A 17 0.00 -25.98 -0.80
N ALA A 18 0.59 -24.84 -0.44
CA ALA A 18 1.81 -24.30 -1.04
C ALA A 18 3.11 -25.02 -0.60
N GLY A 19 3.01 -26.00 0.30
CA GLY A 19 4.15 -26.79 0.76
C GLY A 19 4.89 -26.21 1.97
N TYR A 20 4.46 -25.08 2.51
CA TYR A 20 5.06 -24.45 3.69
C TYR A 20 4.50 -25.02 4.98
N ARG A 21 4.76 -26.28 5.29
CA ARG A 21 4.27 -26.95 6.49
C ARG A 21 4.98 -26.45 7.75
N ARG A 22 4.31 -26.55 8.91
CA ARG A 22 4.91 -26.21 10.19
C ARG A 22 6.06 -27.16 10.54
N GLY A 23 7.21 -26.61 10.92
CA GLY A 23 8.31 -27.36 11.48
C GLY A 23 8.04 -27.83 12.92
N ALA A 24 8.98 -28.57 13.50
CA ALA A 24 8.88 -29.10 14.86
C ALA A 24 8.72 -28.01 15.94
N ASN A 25 9.22 -26.81 15.68
CA ASN A 25 9.10 -25.61 16.52
C ASN A 25 7.83 -24.79 16.26
N GLY A 26 6.92 -25.28 15.39
CA GLY A 26 5.70 -24.57 14.99
C GLY A 26 5.90 -23.47 13.94
N ILE A 27 7.14 -23.19 13.53
CA ILE A 27 7.45 -22.17 12.53
C ILE A 27 7.51 -22.81 11.14
N ARG A 28 6.94 -22.16 10.14
CA ARG A 28 6.95 -22.56 8.74
C ARG A 28 8.18 -21.99 8.03
N PHE A 29 8.39 -20.69 8.18
CA PHE A 29 9.55 -19.96 7.65
C PHE A 29 9.69 -18.58 8.32
N HIS A 30 10.80 -17.91 8.00
CA HIS A 30 11.10 -16.57 8.46
C HIS A 30 10.96 -15.56 7.31
N LEU A 31 10.40 -14.38 7.61
CA LEU A 31 10.41 -13.20 6.74
C LEU A 31 10.96 -12.01 7.51
N THR A 32 11.60 -11.10 6.78
CA THR A 32 12.03 -9.81 7.32
C THR A 32 11.10 -8.70 6.84
N MET A 33 10.58 -7.92 7.78
CA MET A 33 9.85 -6.69 7.47
C MET A 33 10.68 -5.47 7.83
N LYS A 34 10.87 -4.59 6.87
CA LYS A 34 11.50 -3.29 7.09
C LYS A 34 10.46 -2.22 7.37
N THR A 35 10.75 -1.36 8.34
CA THR A 35 9.91 -0.24 8.74
C THR A 35 10.76 0.96 9.14
N SER A 36 10.16 2.15 9.17
CA SER A 36 10.80 3.32 9.75
C SER A 36 10.78 3.29 11.29
N THR A 37 11.45 4.24 11.91
CA THR A 37 11.42 4.44 13.36
C THR A 37 10.18 5.21 13.83
N ASP A 38 9.26 5.59 12.94
CA ASP A 38 7.97 6.18 13.27
C ASP A 38 7.14 5.25 14.16
N ASP A 39 6.53 5.79 15.21
CA ASP A 39 5.83 4.98 16.20
C ASP A 39 4.61 4.23 15.62
N ARG A 40 3.87 4.83 14.68
CA ARG A 40 2.74 4.17 14.02
C ARG A 40 3.21 3.03 13.11
N ALA A 41 4.31 3.25 12.38
CA ALA A 41 4.90 2.23 11.53
C ALA A 41 5.39 1.03 12.35
N ARG A 42 6.01 1.28 13.52
CA ARG A 42 6.47 0.23 14.44
C ARG A 42 5.31 -0.52 15.08
N LEU A 43 4.24 0.19 15.48
CA LEU A 43 3.04 -0.43 16.03
C LEU A 43 2.36 -1.34 14.98
N LEU A 44 2.20 -0.87 13.76
CA LEU A 44 1.68 -1.68 12.66
C LEU A 44 2.52 -2.94 12.44
N ALA A 45 3.84 -2.79 12.37
CA ALA A 45 4.75 -3.92 12.19
C ALA A 45 4.61 -4.95 13.31
N ALA A 46 4.46 -4.52 14.57
CA ALA A 46 4.26 -5.40 15.72
C ALA A 46 2.91 -6.15 15.64
N VAL A 47 1.84 -5.48 15.21
CA VAL A 47 0.53 -6.15 14.99
C VAL A 47 0.62 -7.19 13.89
N LEU A 48 1.26 -6.87 12.77
CA LEU A 48 1.48 -7.82 11.68
C LEU A 48 2.34 -9.00 12.15
N GLN A 49 3.41 -8.76 12.90
CA GLN A 49 4.24 -9.82 13.47
C GLN A 49 3.42 -10.81 14.30
N GLN A 50 2.52 -10.28 15.16
CA GLN A 50 1.64 -11.11 15.97
C GLN A 50 0.66 -11.92 15.09
N GLN A 51 0.08 -11.31 14.05
CA GLN A 51 -0.85 -12.01 13.16
C GLN A 51 -0.14 -13.10 12.33
N PHE A 52 1.03 -12.81 11.78
CA PHE A 52 1.84 -13.78 11.06
C PHE A 52 2.27 -14.97 11.95
N SER A 53 2.61 -14.71 13.21
CA SER A 53 3.00 -15.77 14.14
C SER A 53 1.89 -16.79 14.39
N ARG A 54 0.62 -16.37 14.36
CA ARG A 54 -0.54 -17.28 14.54
C ARG A 54 -0.59 -18.36 13.47
N VAL A 55 -0.17 -18.03 12.25
CA VAL A 55 -0.13 -18.98 11.12
C VAL A 55 1.26 -19.60 10.90
N GLY A 56 2.17 -19.42 11.85
CA GLY A 56 3.49 -20.06 11.84
C GLY A 56 4.55 -19.34 11.03
N ILE A 57 4.34 -18.06 10.66
CA ILE A 57 5.34 -17.26 9.99
C ILE A 57 6.05 -16.39 11.03
N ALA A 58 7.36 -16.54 11.16
CA ALA A 58 8.19 -15.70 12.01
C ALA A 58 8.58 -14.43 11.25
N LEU A 59 8.11 -13.27 11.71
CA LEU A 59 8.38 -11.98 11.09
C LEU A 59 9.46 -11.23 11.88
N ASP A 60 10.65 -11.09 11.30
CA ASP A 60 11.78 -10.36 11.87
C ASP A 60 11.68 -8.87 11.51
N LEU A 61 11.44 -8.02 12.50
CA LEU A 61 11.28 -6.59 12.30
C LEU A 61 12.63 -5.87 12.26
N ARG A 62 12.84 -5.02 11.25
CA ARG A 62 14.02 -4.17 11.07
C ARG A 62 13.59 -2.72 10.95
N SER A 63 13.74 -1.96 12.03
CA SER A 63 13.45 -0.53 12.06
C SER A 63 14.71 0.27 11.76
N ASN A 64 14.65 1.14 10.77
CA ASN A 64 15.72 2.04 10.37
C ASN A 64 15.22 3.49 10.38
N GLU A 65 16.13 4.43 10.49
CA GLU A 65 15.84 5.84 10.20
C GLU A 65 15.25 5.96 8.78
N PHE A 66 14.34 6.94 8.56
CA PHE A 66 13.50 6.99 7.36
C PHE A 66 14.31 7.01 6.05
N ALA A 67 15.39 7.78 5.97
CA ALA A 67 16.19 7.87 4.74
C ALA A 67 16.86 6.52 4.40
N THR A 68 17.38 5.82 5.40
CA THR A 68 17.95 4.47 5.25
C THR A 68 16.86 3.46 4.86
N PHE A 69 15.74 3.48 5.55
CA PHE A 69 14.58 2.64 5.22
C PHE A 69 14.10 2.84 3.78
N TYR A 70 13.90 4.11 3.39
CA TYR A 70 13.43 4.46 2.04
C TYR A 70 14.43 4.07 0.94
N SER A 71 15.73 4.27 1.22
CA SER A 71 16.81 3.83 0.32
C SER A 71 16.79 2.32 0.12
N ASP A 72 16.62 1.55 1.19
CA ASP A 72 16.51 0.08 1.11
C ASP A 72 15.30 -0.36 0.29
N VAL A 73 14.14 0.27 0.51
CA VAL A 73 12.92 -0.01 -0.25
C VAL A 73 13.10 0.30 -1.73
N THR A 74 13.73 1.44 -2.05
CA THR A 74 13.98 1.84 -3.44
C THR A 74 14.95 0.93 -4.17
N ARG A 75 15.91 0.33 -3.46
CA ARG A 75 16.87 -0.64 -4.02
C ARG A 75 16.37 -2.08 -4.05
N GLY A 76 15.14 -2.35 -3.59
CA GLY A 76 14.60 -3.71 -3.49
C GLY A 76 15.20 -4.54 -2.36
N ALA A 77 15.88 -3.91 -1.38
CA ALA A 77 16.54 -4.59 -0.26
C ALA A 77 15.55 -4.89 0.87
N PHE A 78 14.45 -5.56 0.58
CA PHE A 78 13.40 -5.95 1.52
C PHE A 78 12.73 -7.27 1.10
N GLN A 79 12.03 -7.91 2.04
CA GLN A 79 11.04 -8.94 1.74
C GLN A 79 9.62 -8.40 1.93
N LEU A 80 9.40 -7.69 3.05
CA LEU A 80 8.18 -6.93 3.31
C LEU A 80 8.52 -5.51 3.77
N TYR A 81 7.68 -4.56 3.43
CA TYR A 81 7.70 -3.20 3.98
C TYR A 81 6.29 -2.61 4.01
N SER A 82 6.09 -1.57 4.81
CA SER A 82 4.88 -0.76 4.81
C SER A 82 5.23 0.71 4.63
N LEU A 83 4.46 1.39 3.80
CA LEU A 83 4.66 2.81 3.49
C LEU A 83 3.31 3.46 3.18
N TYR A 84 3.19 4.76 3.45
CA TYR A 84 2.02 5.56 3.07
C TYR A 84 2.27 6.27 1.75
N TRP A 85 1.22 6.39 0.96
CA TRP A 85 1.17 7.38 -0.11
C TRP A 85 0.74 8.71 0.47
N ILE A 86 1.46 9.78 0.14
CA ILE A 86 1.21 11.15 0.59
C ILE A 86 1.04 12.02 -0.65
N GLY A 87 0.04 12.91 -0.62
CA GLY A 87 -0.23 13.88 -1.68
C GLY A 87 -1.43 13.55 -2.55
N GLY A 88 -1.71 14.40 -3.53
CA GLY A 88 -2.89 14.38 -4.39
C GLY A 88 -2.95 13.21 -5.38
N ASN A 89 -3.00 12.01 -4.88
CA ASN A 89 -3.10 10.77 -5.65
C ASN A 89 -4.54 10.42 -6.02
N GLU A 90 -5.38 11.42 -6.24
CA GLU A 90 -6.79 11.23 -6.60
C GLU A 90 -6.96 10.79 -8.07
N GLN A 91 -5.92 10.96 -8.87
CA GLN A 91 -5.93 10.53 -10.26
C GLN A 91 -5.53 9.06 -10.39
N PRO A 92 -6.24 8.28 -11.22
CA PRO A 92 -5.95 6.85 -11.40
C PRO A 92 -4.60 6.58 -12.08
N ASP A 93 -3.92 7.58 -12.59
CA ASP A 93 -2.57 7.47 -13.18
C ASP A 93 -1.51 6.95 -12.19
N ILE A 94 -1.78 7.05 -10.89
CA ILE A 94 -0.94 6.45 -9.84
C ILE A 94 -0.77 4.93 -10.06
N PHE A 95 -1.77 4.24 -10.62
CA PHE A 95 -1.68 2.80 -10.90
C PHE A 95 -0.54 2.50 -11.88
N SER A 96 -0.36 3.29 -12.93
CA SER A 96 0.77 3.13 -13.85
C SER A 96 2.10 3.33 -13.13
N TYR A 97 2.22 4.37 -12.28
CA TYR A 97 3.45 4.66 -11.54
C TYR A 97 3.85 3.56 -10.57
N VAL A 98 2.86 2.86 -9.97
CA VAL A 98 3.07 1.84 -8.92
C VAL A 98 3.17 0.43 -9.48
N PHE A 99 2.45 0.10 -10.57
CA PHE A 99 2.28 -1.29 -10.99
C PHE A 99 2.77 -1.62 -12.39
N SER A 100 3.03 -0.60 -13.26
CA SER A 100 3.55 -0.89 -14.59
C SER A 100 4.97 -1.47 -14.53
N THR A 101 5.24 -2.47 -15.36
CA THR A 101 6.57 -3.08 -15.54
C THR A 101 7.62 -2.03 -15.97
N ALA A 102 7.21 -0.99 -16.71
CA ALA A 102 8.09 0.11 -17.12
C ALA A 102 8.50 1.04 -15.96
N ARG A 103 7.90 0.89 -14.77
CA ARG A 103 8.03 1.79 -13.64
C ARG A 103 8.79 1.19 -12.44
N PHE A 104 9.69 0.26 -12.67
CA PHE A 104 10.66 -0.16 -11.66
C PHE A 104 11.56 1.02 -11.25
N PRO A 105 11.96 1.10 -9.98
CA PRO A 105 12.92 2.12 -9.54
C PRO A 105 14.19 2.15 -10.41
N PRO A 106 14.75 3.31 -10.71
CA PRO A 106 14.35 4.65 -10.24
C PRO A 106 13.28 5.33 -11.10
N LYS A 107 12.73 4.68 -12.14
CA LYS A 107 11.77 5.29 -13.09
C LYS A 107 10.36 5.45 -12.53
N GLY A 108 10.04 4.76 -11.44
CA GLY A 108 8.73 4.79 -10.81
C GLY A 108 8.77 4.12 -9.43
N ALA A 109 7.59 3.73 -8.96
CA ALA A 109 7.42 3.18 -7.61
C ALA A 109 6.94 1.72 -7.59
N ASN A 110 7.09 1.00 -8.68
CA ASN A 110 6.89 -0.46 -8.70
C ASN A 110 8.06 -1.16 -8.00
N ARG A 111 8.12 -1.00 -6.68
CA ARG A 111 9.24 -1.45 -5.83
C ARG A 111 9.28 -2.95 -5.64
N GLY A 112 8.11 -3.61 -5.74
CA GLY A 112 7.98 -5.07 -5.68
C GLY A 112 8.33 -5.77 -6.99
N HIS A 113 8.67 -5.03 -8.04
CA HIS A 113 8.96 -5.54 -9.38
C HIS A 113 7.82 -6.41 -9.94
N TYR A 114 6.59 -6.05 -9.63
CA TYR A 114 5.40 -6.69 -10.20
C TYR A 114 5.40 -6.52 -11.73
N SER A 115 5.07 -7.60 -12.44
CA SER A 115 5.02 -7.59 -13.90
C SER A 115 3.86 -8.44 -14.39
N ASN A 116 2.91 -7.80 -15.08
CA ASN A 116 1.78 -8.46 -15.71
C ASN A 116 1.45 -7.76 -17.02
N PRO A 117 1.68 -8.39 -18.20
CA PRO A 117 1.46 -7.76 -19.50
C PRO A 117 0.03 -7.28 -19.73
N ARG A 118 -0.97 -7.93 -19.12
CA ARG A 118 -2.36 -7.49 -19.24
C ARG A 118 -2.60 -6.21 -18.45
N VAL A 119 -2.04 -6.10 -17.25
CA VAL A 119 -2.11 -4.87 -16.45
C VAL A 119 -1.38 -3.74 -17.18
N ASP A 120 -0.19 -3.99 -17.72
CA ASP A 120 0.55 -2.98 -18.48
C ASP A 120 -0.29 -2.44 -19.65
N ALA A 121 -0.90 -3.33 -20.45
CA ALA A 121 -1.73 -2.92 -21.60
C ALA A 121 -2.96 -2.10 -21.14
N LEU A 122 -3.64 -2.52 -20.08
CA LEU A 122 -4.81 -1.80 -19.55
C LEU A 122 -4.45 -0.40 -19.05
N LEU A 123 -3.31 -0.26 -18.37
CA LEU A 123 -2.85 1.03 -17.84
C LEU A 123 -2.39 1.96 -18.95
N ASP A 124 -1.74 1.42 -20.00
CA ASP A 124 -1.31 2.19 -21.17
C ASP A 124 -2.53 2.66 -21.99
N ASP A 125 -3.51 1.79 -22.23
CA ASP A 125 -4.76 2.15 -22.92
C ASP A 125 -5.52 3.22 -22.14
N ALA A 126 -5.69 3.05 -20.84
CA ALA A 126 -6.39 4.01 -19.98
C ALA A 126 -5.70 5.39 -19.97
N ALA A 127 -4.36 5.45 -20.04
CA ALA A 127 -3.61 6.69 -20.06
C ALA A 127 -3.77 7.46 -21.39
N GLN A 128 -3.99 6.75 -22.50
CA GLN A 128 -4.03 7.34 -23.85
C GLN A 128 -5.46 7.57 -24.35
N ASN A 129 -6.45 6.88 -23.80
CA ASN A 129 -7.82 6.91 -24.28
C ASN A 129 -8.55 8.18 -23.79
N SER A 130 -9.22 8.88 -24.71
CA SER A 130 -10.04 10.06 -24.39
C SER A 130 -11.47 9.69 -23.93
N ASP A 131 -11.93 8.46 -24.19
CA ASP A 131 -13.23 7.99 -23.75
C ASP A 131 -13.20 7.65 -22.26
N ALA A 132 -13.93 8.40 -21.46
CA ALA A 132 -13.98 8.21 -20.02
C ALA A 132 -14.62 6.87 -19.60
N GLY A 133 -15.56 6.32 -20.38
CA GLY A 133 -16.18 5.03 -20.14
C GLY A 133 -15.18 3.88 -20.33
N GLN A 134 -14.43 3.91 -21.43
CA GLN A 134 -13.40 2.92 -21.69
C GLN A 134 -12.27 3.01 -20.64
N ARG A 135 -11.76 4.20 -20.35
CA ARG A 135 -10.75 4.40 -19.28
C ARG A 135 -11.20 3.77 -17.95
N ARG A 136 -12.45 4.01 -17.57
CA ARG A 136 -13.00 3.42 -16.34
C ARG A 136 -13.01 1.89 -16.39
N THR A 137 -13.38 1.32 -17.53
CA THR A 137 -13.40 -0.14 -17.73
C THR A 137 -12.00 -0.72 -17.57
N ASP A 138 -11.00 -0.11 -18.19
CA ASP A 138 -9.60 -0.56 -18.14
C ASP A 138 -9.04 -0.51 -16.71
N TYR A 139 -9.27 0.61 -16.00
CA TYR A 139 -8.85 0.70 -14.59
C TYR A 139 -9.58 -0.28 -13.68
N VAL A 140 -10.86 -0.57 -13.92
CA VAL A 140 -11.60 -1.58 -13.14
C VAL A 140 -11.03 -2.98 -13.37
N GLU A 141 -10.75 -3.35 -14.62
CA GLU A 141 -10.15 -4.64 -14.93
C GLU A 141 -8.73 -4.75 -14.34
N ALA A 142 -7.89 -3.72 -14.48
CA ALA A 142 -6.58 -3.69 -13.88
C ALA A 142 -6.63 -3.89 -12.35
N GLN A 143 -7.53 -3.19 -11.65
CA GLN A 143 -7.73 -3.36 -10.21
C GLN A 143 -8.19 -4.76 -9.83
N GLN A 144 -9.03 -5.42 -10.64
CA GLN A 144 -9.44 -6.80 -10.41
C GLN A 144 -8.28 -7.78 -10.52
N ILE A 145 -7.37 -7.57 -11.47
CA ILE A 145 -6.17 -8.38 -11.61
C ILE A 145 -5.24 -8.15 -10.43
N LEU A 146 -4.97 -6.88 -10.08
CA LEU A 146 -4.12 -6.52 -8.94
C LEU A 146 -4.66 -7.08 -7.62
N ALA A 147 -5.98 -7.10 -7.43
CA ALA A 147 -6.59 -7.69 -6.22
C ALA A 147 -6.41 -9.21 -6.15
N ARG A 148 -6.26 -9.91 -7.27
CA ARG A 148 -5.96 -11.35 -7.30
C ARG A 148 -4.47 -11.64 -7.15
N ASP A 149 -3.64 -10.87 -7.83
CA ASP A 149 -2.19 -11.07 -7.85
C ASP A 149 -1.52 -10.60 -6.55
N LEU A 150 -2.17 -9.70 -5.81
CA LEU A 150 -1.74 -9.15 -4.51
C LEU A 150 -0.28 -8.66 -4.47
N PRO A 151 0.18 -7.82 -5.44
CA PRO A 151 1.53 -7.26 -5.36
C PRO A 151 1.70 -6.31 -4.17
N VAL A 152 0.60 -5.74 -3.67
CA VAL A 152 0.51 -4.96 -2.44
C VAL A 152 -0.75 -5.34 -1.68
N ILE A 153 -0.76 -5.09 -0.38
CA ILE A 153 -1.93 -5.24 0.48
C ILE A 153 -2.30 -3.84 0.99
N ASP A 154 -3.43 -3.33 0.49
CA ASP A 154 -3.99 -2.06 0.96
C ASP A 154 -4.61 -2.27 2.34
N LEU A 155 -4.22 -1.45 3.31
CA LEU A 155 -4.66 -1.60 4.69
C LEU A 155 -5.82 -0.66 5.02
N TRP A 156 -5.62 0.65 4.85
CA TRP A 156 -6.63 1.69 5.09
C TRP A 156 -6.18 3.03 4.50
N TYR A 157 -7.14 3.93 4.37
CA TYR A 157 -6.88 5.35 4.19
C TYR A 157 -6.77 6.04 5.54
N LEU A 158 -5.89 7.05 5.64
CA LEU A 158 -5.82 7.89 6.82
C LEU A 158 -6.88 8.99 6.75
N ASP A 159 -7.54 9.25 7.88
CA ASP A 159 -8.38 10.43 8.00
C ASP A 159 -7.52 11.70 8.01
N THR A 160 -7.96 12.72 7.28
CA THR A 160 -7.36 14.06 7.36
C THR A 160 -7.98 14.81 8.53
N ILE A 161 -7.18 15.08 9.55
CA ILE A 161 -7.61 15.76 10.77
C ILE A 161 -6.99 17.15 10.81
N VAL A 162 -7.84 18.19 10.91
CA VAL A 162 -7.41 19.57 11.12
C VAL A 162 -7.88 20.04 12.49
N VAL A 163 -6.94 20.51 13.30
CA VAL A 163 -7.24 21.13 14.59
C VAL A 163 -7.05 22.63 14.44
N HIS A 164 -8.08 23.40 14.72
CA HIS A 164 -8.06 24.85 14.56
C HIS A 164 -8.74 25.57 15.73
N SER A 165 -8.46 26.85 15.87
CA SER A 165 -9.18 27.74 16.81
C SER A 165 -10.65 27.84 16.43
N LYS A 166 -11.54 28.00 17.42
CA LYS A 166 -12.98 28.28 17.19
C LYS A 166 -13.20 29.58 16.40
N ARG A 167 -12.24 30.48 16.43
CA ARG A 167 -12.28 31.75 15.66
C ARG A 167 -11.98 31.55 14.16
N LEU A 168 -11.45 30.41 13.75
CA LEU A 168 -11.22 30.10 12.34
C LEU A 168 -12.47 29.40 11.79
N MET A 169 -13.18 30.08 10.91
CA MET A 169 -14.40 29.61 10.27
C MET A 169 -14.10 29.00 8.90
N ASN A 170 -15.05 28.26 8.34
CA ASN A 170 -15.01 27.68 6.99
C ASN A 170 -13.85 26.70 6.75
N VAL A 171 -13.43 25.97 7.80
CA VAL A 171 -12.37 24.95 7.70
C VAL A 171 -12.98 23.63 7.27
N VAL A 172 -12.82 23.28 6.00
CA VAL A 172 -13.28 22.00 5.44
C VAL A 172 -12.05 21.26 4.90
N PRO A 173 -11.53 20.24 5.64
CA PRO A 173 -10.36 19.50 5.20
C PRO A 173 -10.59 18.80 3.85
N SER A 174 -9.60 18.86 2.95
CA SER A 174 -9.62 18.05 1.73
C SER A 174 -9.34 16.58 2.04
N PRO A 175 -10.03 15.64 1.41
CA PRO A 175 -9.71 14.20 1.51
C PRO A 175 -8.28 13.87 1.08
N SER A 176 -7.69 14.64 0.16
CA SER A 176 -6.29 14.48 -0.29
C SER A 176 -5.26 14.99 0.70
N GLY A 177 -5.67 15.65 1.80
CA GLY A 177 -4.78 16.28 2.77
C GLY A 177 -4.18 17.62 2.31
N GLU A 178 -4.67 18.18 1.20
CA GLU A 178 -4.27 19.50 0.72
C GLU A 178 -4.87 20.62 1.58
N TYR A 179 -4.19 21.76 1.63
CA TYR A 179 -4.60 22.91 2.43
C TYR A 179 -5.51 23.88 1.65
N THR A 180 -6.27 23.40 0.68
CA THR A 180 -7.18 24.22 -0.15
C THR A 180 -8.24 24.94 0.66
N PHE A 181 -8.62 24.41 1.83
CA PHE A 181 -9.54 25.10 2.74
C PHE A 181 -9.04 26.47 3.24
N LEU A 182 -7.72 26.73 3.15
CA LEU A 182 -7.17 28.05 3.53
C LEU A 182 -7.64 29.17 2.60
N GLU A 183 -8.09 28.85 1.38
CA GLU A 183 -8.65 29.85 0.44
C GLU A 183 -10.00 30.38 0.91
N THR A 184 -10.73 29.60 1.71
CA THR A 184 -12.07 29.93 2.21
C THR A 184 -12.12 30.15 3.71
N ALA A 185 -11.02 29.90 4.41
CA ALA A 185 -10.95 30.07 5.85
C ALA A 185 -10.94 31.56 6.25
N GLU A 186 -11.73 31.90 7.23
CA GLU A 186 -11.92 33.28 7.72
C GLU A 186 -11.68 33.34 9.24
N LEU A 187 -11.08 34.42 9.71
CA LEU A 187 -10.97 34.71 11.14
C LEU A 187 -12.15 35.54 11.62
N GLU A 188 -12.89 35.02 12.59
CA GLU A 188 -13.88 35.75 13.33
C GLU A 188 -13.20 36.78 14.25
N ASN A 189 -13.60 38.06 14.15
CA ASN A 189 -13.06 39.17 14.93
C ASN A 189 -13.48 39.12 16.39
#